data_780d118cc6d3a390bb7f6aca28a53165
#
_entry.id   780d118cc6d3a390bb7f6aca28a53165
#
_cell.length_a   1.000
_cell.length_b   1.000
_cell.length_c   1.000
_cell.angle_alpha   90.00
_cell.angle_beta   90.00
_cell.angle_gamma   90.00
#
_symmetry.space_group_name_H-M   'P 1'
#
loop_
_entity.id
_entity.type
_entity.pdbx_description
1 polymer ?
#
loop_
_entity_poly.entity_id
_entity_poly.type
_entity_poly.pdbx_seq_one_letter_code
_entity_poly.pdbx_strand_id
1 'polypeptide(L)'
;MSVPLPKAVAGRSNTARRTALLLLSGLLLSAPLCANANAQTVSAERPSRVAPYATFITEAAQRFGIPEHWIRAVMRVESAGDVRAISSAGAMGLMQVMPATWADLRARHRLGANPYDPRDNILAGTAYLREMHD
;
A
#
# COMPACT_ATOMS: atom_id res chain seq x y z
N MET A 1 -27.72 38.10 14.42
CA MET A 1 -27.40 36.84 15.10
C MET A 1 -25.99 36.43 14.69
N SER A 2 -25.03 36.70 15.56
CA SER A 2 -23.62 36.49 15.29
C SER A 2 -23.20 35.12 15.83
N VAL A 3 -22.56 34.29 14.97
CA VAL A 3 -22.00 32.98 15.36
C VAL A 3 -20.56 33.21 15.78
N PRO A 4 -20.12 32.76 16.97
CA PRO A 4 -18.74 32.91 17.39
C PRO A 4 -17.83 31.78 16.83
N LEU A 5 -16.64 32.18 16.39
CA LEU A 5 -15.53 31.30 15.97
C LEU A 5 -14.86 30.61 17.17
N PRO A 6 -14.41 29.39 17.08
CA PRO A 6 -13.63 28.74 18.12
C PRO A 6 -12.18 29.20 18.11
N LYS A 7 -11.65 29.43 19.32
CA LYS A 7 -10.30 29.89 19.63
C LYS A 7 -9.24 28.83 19.32
N ALA A 8 -8.15 29.29 18.72
CA ALA A 8 -6.90 28.57 18.56
C ALA A 8 -6.29 28.19 19.92
N VAL A 9 -5.86 26.93 20.08
CA VAL A 9 -5.08 26.46 21.20
C VAL A 9 -3.60 26.52 20.81
N ALA A 10 -2.90 27.37 21.55
CA ALA A 10 -1.47 27.62 21.38
C ALA A 10 -0.59 26.45 21.81
N GLY A 11 0.49 26.29 21.06
CA GLY A 11 1.50 25.27 21.24
C GLY A 11 2.27 25.33 22.57
N ARG A 12 2.84 24.20 22.94
CA ARG A 12 3.90 24.11 23.93
C ARG A 12 5.16 23.55 23.27
N SER A 13 6.10 24.47 23.11
CA SER A 13 7.49 24.18 22.84
C SER A 13 8.15 23.58 24.09
N ASN A 14 8.77 22.42 23.99
CA ASN A 14 9.71 21.93 24.99
C ASN A 14 11.12 21.90 24.41
N THR A 15 11.79 23.00 24.64
CA THR A 15 13.25 23.12 24.55
C THR A 15 13.84 22.55 25.84
N ALA A 16 14.53 21.43 25.78
CA ALA A 16 15.38 20.96 26.85
C ALA A 16 16.83 20.91 26.36
N ARG A 17 17.53 21.95 26.76
CA ARG A 17 19.01 22.04 26.79
C ARG A 17 19.55 21.01 27.76
N ARG A 18 20.58 20.24 27.38
CA ARG A 18 21.58 19.76 28.34
C ARG A 18 22.95 19.82 27.68
N THR A 19 23.72 20.73 28.27
CA THR A 19 25.13 21.01 28.09
C THR A 19 26.00 19.99 28.79
N ALA A 20 27.17 19.74 28.18
CA ALA A 20 28.50 19.51 28.73
C ALA A 20 28.76 18.18 29.48
N LEU A 21 29.84 17.49 29.20
CA LEU A 21 31.18 17.80 29.68
C LEU A 21 32.24 16.90 29.03
N LEU A 22 33.36 17.52 28.71
CA LEU A 22 34.60 16.91 28.25
C LEU A 22 35.27 16.07 29.37
N LEU A 23 35.92 14.98 29.04
CA LEU A 23 37.19 14.61 29.60
C LEU A 23 38.01 13.71 28.65
N LEU A 24 39.24 14.14 28.45
CA LEU A 24 40.36 13.47 27.78
C LEU A 24 40.76 12.18 28.52
N SER A 25 41.19 11.19 27.78
CA SER A 25 42.48 10.53 27.94
C SER A 25 42.55 9.19 27.21
N GLY A 26 43.63 8.97 26.50
CA GLY A 26 44.31 7.67 26.49
C GLY A 26 44.36 6.95 25.14
N LEU A 27 45.33 7.34 24.35
CA LEU A 27 46.26 6.53 23.53
C LEU A 27 46.19 5.02 23.76
N LEU A 28 45.92 4.22 22.68
CA LEU A 28 46.77 3.08 22.30
C LEU A 28 46.31 2.50 20.94
N LEU A 29 47.26 2.39 20.04
CA LEU A 29 47.21 1.68 18.77
C LEU A 29 46.76 0.22 18.97
N SER A 30 45.76 -0.19 18.24
CA SER A 30 45.62 -1.56 17.76
C SER A 30 44.63 -1.55 16.63
N ALA A 31 45.09 -1.66 15.41
CA ALA A 31 44.24 -1.99 14.29
C ALA A 31 43.86 -3.49 14.36
N PRO A 32 42.61 -3.85 14.27
CA PRO A 32 42.27 -5.15 13.74
C PRO A 32 41.64 -4.98 12.36
N LEU A 33 42.21 -5.75 11.49
CA LEU A 33 41.69 -6.19 10.20
C LEU A 33 40.20 -5.99 10.00
N CYS A 34 39.89 -5.27 8.94
CA CYS A 34 38.56 -5.23 8.36
C CYS A 34 38.08 -6.64 7.98
N ALA A 35 37.31 -7.25 8.85
CA ALA A 35 36.36 -8.25 8.44
C ALA A 35 35.15 -7.50 7.91
N ASN A 36 35.09 -7.28 6.61
CA ASN A 36 33.91 -6.80 5.90
C ASN A 36 32.88 -7.95 5.96
N ALA A 37 32.23 -8.09 7.09
CA ALA A 37 31.01 -8.89 7.19
C ALA A 37 29.91 -8.10 6.48
N ASN A 38 29.81 -8.32 5.18
CA ASN A 38 28.61 -8.01 4.42
C ASN A 38 27.48 -8.88 4.99
N ALA A 39 26.95 -8.46 6.11
CA ALA A 39 25.67 -8.94 6.60
C ALA A 39 24.62 -8.36 5.67
N GLN A 40 24.47 -8.98 4.51
CA GLN A 40 23.21 -8.94 3.78
C GLN A 40 22.19 -9.58 4.71
N THR A 41 21.52 -8.75 5.49
CA THR A 41 20.24 -9.11 6.08
C THR A 41 19.32 -9.39 4.91
N VAL A 42 19.27 -10.66 4.51
CA VAL A 42 18.17 -11.18 3.70
C VAL A 42 16.96 -11.01 4.61
N SER A 43 16.29 -9.85 4.48
CA SER A 43 14.93 -9.69 5.00
C SER A 43 14.16 -10.82 4.37
N ALA A 44 13.81 -11.83 5.15
CA ALA A 44 12.86 -12.85 4.72
C ALA A 44 11.55 -12.10 4.45
N GLU A 45 11.35 -11.70 3.19
CA GLU A 45 10.09 -11.12 2.73
C GLU A 45 9.01 -12.14 3.06
N ARG A 46 8.14 -11.77 4.00
CA ARG A 46 6.92 -12.54 4.22
C ARG A 46 6.21 -12.64 2.87
N PRO A 47 5.78 -13.85 2.44
CA PRO A 47 5.08 -14.01 1.19
C PRO A 47 3.92 -13.00 1.14
N SER A 48 3.95 -12.12 0.14
CA SER A 48 2.90 -11.15 -0.06
C SER A 48 1.60 -11.89 -0.34
N ARG A 49 0.52 -11.59 0.39
CA ARG A 49 -0.81 -12.15 0.12
C ARG A 49 -1.32 -11.85 -1.30
N VAL A 50 -0.67 -10.94 -1.98
CA VAL A 50 -0.96 -10.58 -3.38
C VAL A 50 -0.19 -11.47 -4.37
N ALA A 51 0.85 -12.21 -3.92
CA ALA A 51 1.65 -13.08 -4.78
C ALA A 51 0.84 -14.14 -5.56
N PRO A 52 -0.20 -14.78 -4.99
CA PRO A 52 -0.99 -15.78 -5.72
C PRO A 52 -1.71 -15.25 -6.97
N TYR A 53 -1.87 -13.93 -7.09
CA TYR A 53 -2.63 -13.28 -8.17
C TYR A 53 -1.75 -12.69 -9.28
N ALA A 54 -0.46 -13.05 -9.33
CA ALA A 54 0.50 -12.45 -10.26
C ALA A 54 0.06 -12.52 -11.72
N THR A 55 -0.44 -13.67 -12.18
CA THR A 55 -0.91 -13.87 -13.57
C THR A 55 -2.11 -12.99 -13.91
N PHE A 56 -3.06 -12.84 -12.99
CA PHE A 56 -4.24 -11.99 -13.20
C PHE A 56 -3.87 -10.50 -13.21
N ILE A 57 -2.88 -10.11 -12.40
CA ILE A 57 -2.33 -8.74 -12.38
C ILE A 57 -1.63 -8.44 -13.72
N THR A 58 -0.83 -9.37 -14.22
CA THR A 58 -0.16 -9.21 -15.53
C THR A 58 -1.20 -9.09 -16.67
N GLU A 59 -2.22 -9.94 -16.67
CA GLU A 59 -3.33 -9.84 -17.65
C GLU A 59 -4.02 -8.48 -17.60
N ALA A 60 -4.39 -8.03 -16.40
CA ALA A 60 -5.06 -6.75 -16.21
C ALA A 60 -4.18 -5.56 -16.63
N ALA A 61 -2.89 -5.61 -16.28
CA ALA A 61 -1.91 -4.58 -16.65
C ALA A 61 -1.80 -4.45 -18.18
N GLN A 62 -1.67 -5.57 -18.88
CA GLN A 62 -1.59 -5.60 -20.34
C GLN A 62 -2.89 -5.12 -21.00
N ARG A 63 -4.04 -5.56 -20.48
CA ARG A 63 -5.34 -5.25 -21.06
C ARG A 63 -5.73 -3.78 -20.95
N PHE A 64 -5.40 -3.15 -19.83
CA PHE A 64 -5.82 -1.77 -19.52
C PHE A 64 -4.68 -0.75 -19.53
N GLY A 65 -3.44 -1.17 -19.79
CA GLY A 65 -2.29 -0.27 -19.84
C GLY A 65 -1.95 0.36 -18.48
N ILE A 66 -2.25 -0.31 -17.39
CA ILE A 66 -1.94 0.12 -16.02
C ILE A 66 -0.71 -0.65 -15.51
N PRO A 67 0.31 0.01 -14.95
CA PRO A 67 1.49 -0.68 -14.44
C PRO A 67 1.12 -1.66 -13.31
N GLU A 68 1.69 -2.88 -13.35
CA GLU A 68 1.42 -3.93 -12.35
C GLU A 68 1.63 -3.46 -10.90
N HIS A 69 2.65 -2.65 -10.66
CA HIS A 69 2.93 -2.18 -9.30
C HIS A 69 1.82 -1.27 -8.73
N TRP A 70 1.07 -0.55 -9.58
CA TRP A 70 -0.10 0.20 -9.15
C TRP A 70 -1.24 -0.74 -8.74
N ILE A 71 -1.51 -1.76 -9.55
CA ILE A 71 -2.54 -2.77 -9.23
C ILE A 71 -2.21 -3.45 -7.90
N ARG A 72 -0.96 -3.86 -7.70
CA ARG A 72 -0.47 -4.46 -6.45
C ARG A 72 -0.59 -3.51 -5.26
N ALA A 73 -0.30 -2.24 -5.45
CA ALA A 73 -0.41 -1.23 -4.40
C ALA A 73 -1.87 -1.04 -3.95
N VAL A 74 -2.79 -0.91 -4.91
CA VAL A 74 -4.23 -0.81 -4.64
C VAL A 74 -4.73 -2.05 -3.88
N MET A 75 -4.45 -3.25 -4.37
CA MET A 75 -4.86 -4.49 -3.70
C MET A 75 -4.35 -4.60 -2.25
N ARG A 76 -3.13 -4.12 -1.98
CA ARG A 76 -2.60 -4.11 -0.61
C ARG A 76 -3.36 -3.16 0.32
N VAL A 77 -3.72 -1.99 -0.20
CA VAL A 77 -4.43 -0.96 0.58
C VAL A 77 -5.89 -1.33 0.76
N GLU A 78 -6.55 -1.81 -0.29
CA GLU A 78 -7.99 -2.05 -0.33
C GLU A 78 -8.41 -3.31 0.44
N SER A 79 -7.65 -4.39 0.31
CA SER A 79 -8.05 -5.69 0.88
C SER A 79 -6.95 -6.42 1.64
N ALA A 80 -5.71 -5.90 1.63
CA ALA A 80 -4.53 -6.65 2.07
C ALA A 80 -4.40 -8.04 1.39
N GLY A 81 -4.98 -8.21 0.20
CA GLY A 81 -5.02 -9.46 -0.55
C GLY A 81 -6.11 -10.45 -0.09
N ASP A 82 -7.10 -10.00 0.68
CA ASP A 82 -8.27 -10.81 1.03
C ASP A 82 -9.30 -10.79 -0.12
N VAL A 83 -9.47 -11.95 -0.75
CA VAL A 83 -10.40 -12.14 -1.88
C VAL A 83 -11.87 -11.94 -1.48
N ARG A 84 -12.20 -12.12 -0.20
CA ARG A 84 -13.56 -11.99 0.32
C ARG A 84 -13.81 -10.71 1.10
N ALA A 85 -12.90 -9.76 1.03
CA ALA A 85 -13.06 -8.49 1.72
C ALA A 85 -14.37 -7.80 1.34
N ILE A 86 -15.07 -7.31 2.35
CA ILE A 86 -16.29 -6.48 2.19
C ILE A 86 -16.14 -5.29 3.12
N SER A 87 -16.23 -4.07 2.59
CA SER A 87 -16.24 -2.87 3.40
C SER A 87 -17.60 -2.59 4.01
N SER A 88 -17.67 -1.70 4.99
CA SER A 88 -18.94 -1.23 5.57
C SER A 88 -19.85 -0.56 4.55
N ALA A 89 -19.29 0.00 3.46
CA ALA A 89 -20.02 0.59 2.34
C ALA A 89 -20.43 -0.45 1.28
N GLY A 90 -20.03 -1.73 1.43
CA GLY A 90 -20.38 -2.80 0.51
C GLY A 90 -19.40 -2.98 -0.66
N ALA A 91 -18.22 -2.35 -0.63
CA ALA A 91 -17.17 -2.62 -1.61
C ALA A 91 -16.68 -4.07 -1.51
N MET A 92 -16.35 -4.69 -2.64
CA MET A 92 -16.19 -6.14 -2.76
C MET A 92 -14.82 -6.54 -3.30
N GLY A 93 -14.22 -7.54 -2.65
CA GLY A 93 -13.08 -8.32 -3.13
C GLY A 93 -11.74 -7.60 -3.11
N LEU A 94 -10.80 -8.10 -3.88
CA LEU A 94 -9.38 -7.69 -3.88
C LEU A 94 -9.17 -6.20 -4.16
N MET A 95 -9.93 -5.63 -5.08
CA MET A 95 -9.83 -4.23 -5.52
C MET A 95 -10.95 -3.35 -4.95
N GLN A 96 -11.78 -3.88 -4.03
CA GLN A 96 -12.87 -3.17 -3.35
C GLN A 96 -13.79 -2.41 -4.33
N VAL A 97 -14.30 -3.14 -5.33
CA VAL A 97 -15.20 -2.58 -6.33
C VAL A 97 -16.61 -2.44 -5.76
N MET A 98 -17.21 -1.26 -5.90
CA MET A 98 -18.58 -1.02 -5.45
C MET A 98 -19.60 -1.77 -6.30
N PRO A 99 -20.75 -2.21 -5.74
CA PRO A 99 -21.74 -3.04 -6.46
C PRO A 99 -22.23 -2.44 -7.77
N ALA A 100 -22.53 -1.14 -7.81
CA ALA A 100 -22.97 -0.48 -9.04
C ALA A 100 -21.87 -0.43 -10.11
N THR A 101 -20.64 -0.11 -9.68
CA THR A 101 -19.46 -0.10 -10.55
C THR A 101 -19.16 -1.50 -11.08
N TRP A 102 -19.29 -2.54 -10.22
CA TRP A 102 -19.15 -3.92 -10.65
C TRP A 102 -20.15 -4.30 -11.73
N ALA A 103 -21.44 -3.96 -11.53
CA ALA A 103 -22.50 -4.30 -12.49
C ALA A 103 -22.23 -3.70 -13.88
N ASP A 104 -21.76 -2.47 -13.94
CA ASP A 104 -21.40 -1.78 -15.17
C ASP A 104 -20.13 -2.36 -15.81
N LEU A 105 -19.04 -2.51 -15.05
CA LEU A 105 -17.78 -3.02 -15.57
C LEU A 105 -17.88 -4.48 -16.04
N ARG A 106 -18.61 -5.33 -15.29
CA ARG A 106 -18.79 -6.71 -15.73
C ARG A 106 -19.51 -6.81 -17.08
N ALA A 107 -20.50 -5.96 -17.32
CA ALA A 107 -21.21 -5.93 -18.60
C ALA A 107 -20.30 -5.44 -19.73
N ARG A 108 -19.59 -4.33 -19.54
CA ARG A 108 -18.71 -3.75 -20.56
C ARG A 108 -17.50 -4.63 -20.88
N HIS A 109 -16.95 -5.31 -19.90
CA HIS A 109 -15.74 -6.12 -20.07
C HIS A 109 -15.99 -7.62 -20.14
N ARG A 110 -17.26 -8.05 -20.17
CA ARG A 110 -17.70 -9.46 -20.27
C ARG A 110 -17.10 -10.32 -19.17
N LEU A 111 -17.15 -9.82 -17.93
CA LEU A 111 -16.68 -10.54 -16.75
C LEU A 111 -17.77 -11.50 -16.24
N GLY A 112 -17.40 -12.46 -15.40
CA GLY A 112 -18.32 -13.41 -14.80
C GLY A 112 -19.37 -12.79 -13.88
N ALA A 113 -20.12 -13.62 -13.17
CA ALA A 113 -21.18 -13.16 -12.28
C ALA A 113 -20.71 -12.93 -10.83
N ASN A 114 -19.57 -13.51 -10.46
CA ASN A 114 -19.07 -13.50 -9.09
C ASN A 114 -18.07 -12.34 -8.87
N PRO A 115 -18.43 -11.30 -8.09
CA PRO A 115 -17.53 -10.19 -7.82
C PRO A 115 -16.31 -10.57 -6.97
N TYR A 116 -16.30 -11.75 -6.36
CA TYR A 116 -15.19 -12.28 -5.57
C TYR A 116 -14.30 -13.24 -6.37
N ASP A 117 -14.57 -13.46 -7.67
CA ASP A 117 -13.61 -14.14 -8.52
C ASP A 117 -12.34 -13.29 -8.63
N PRO A 118 -11.16 -13.84 -8.28
CA PRO A 118 -9.93 -13.06 -8.20
C PRO A 118 -9.57 -12.38 -9.52
N ARG A 119 -9.66 -13.11 -10.62
CA ARG A 119 -9.33 -12.59 -11.96
C ARG A 119 -10.26 -11.46 -12.35
N ASP A 120 -11.57 -11.71 -12.25
CA ASP A 120 -12.59 -10.76 -12.69
C ASP A 120 -12.63 -9.51 -11.81
N ASN A 121 -12.42 -9.66 -10.50
CA ASN A 121 -12.33 -8.51 -9.58
C ASN A 121 -11.10 -7.63 -9.88
N ILE A 122 -9.94 -8.24 -10.17
CA ILE A 122 -8.72 -7.52 -10.55
C ILE A 122 -8.94 -6.81 -11.90
N LEU A 123 -9.54 -7.48 -12.88
CA LEU A 123 -9.85 -6.85 -14.17
C LEU A 123 -10.80 -5.66 -14.01
N ALA A 124 -11.88 -5.81 -13.24
CA ALA A 124 -12.82 -4.72 -12.99
C ALA A 124 -12.15 -3.52 -12.29
N GLY A 125 -11.44 -3.77 -11.20
CA GLY A 125 -10.74 -2.71 -10.47
C GLY A 125 -9.68 -2.00 -11.32
N THR A 126 -8.96 -2.75 -12.17
CA THR A 126 -7.95 -2.16 -13.06
C THR A 126 -8.60 -1.35 -14.20
N ALA A 127 -9.73 -1.81 -14.75
CA ALA A 127 -10.51 -1.04 -15.72
C ALA A 127 -10.98 0.29 -15.11
N TYR A 128 -11.46 0.27 -13.86
CA TYR A 128 -11.85 1.48 -13.14
C TYR A 128 -10.68 2.42 -12.89
N LEU A 129 -9.51 1.88 -12.51
CA LEU A 129 -8.29 2.70 -12.37
C LEU A 129 -7.93 3.39 -13.70
N ARG A 130 -8.11 2.71 -14.81
CA ARG A 130 -7.85 3.28 -16.13
C ARG A 130 -8.79 4.46 -16.42
N GLU A 131 -10.08 4.30 -16.14
CA GLU A 131 -11.08 5.37 -16.34
C GLU A 131 -10.80 6.62 -15.50
N MET A 132 -10.23 6.45 -14.32
CA MET A 132 -9.85 7.58 -13.46
C MET A 132 -8.51 8.22 -13.85
N HIS A 133 -7.67 7.51 -14.59
CA HIS A 133 -6.38 8.00 -15.04
C HIS A 133 -6.49 8.86 -16.31
N ASP A 134 -7.47 8.61 -17.17
CA ASP A 134 -7.69 9.28 -18.47
C ASP A 134 -8.42 10.62 -18.31
#